data_91296a319b12a9f62a1cc053a60af580
#
_entry.id   91296a319b12a9f62a1cc053a60af580
#
_cell.length_a   1.000
_cell.length_b   1.000
_cell.length_c   1.000
_cell.angle_alpha   90.00
_cell.angle_beta   90.00
_cell.angle_gamma   90.00
#
_symmetry.space_group_name_H-M   'P 1'
#
loop_
_entity.id
_entity.type
_entity.pdbx_description
1 polymer ?
#
loop_
_entity_poly.entity_id
_entity_poly.type
_entity_poly.pdbx_seq_one_letter_code
_entity_poly.pdbx_strand_id
1 'polypeptide(L)'
;MEFKEVVKNRYSCKNFKADAVEPEKIEAILAAGRLAPTAKNLQEQHIYVVQSEEMLAKIDALTPCRYHAPAVLVVAFDKNNVFTYPGGKRDSGVEDATIVATHMILAAEDEGVGSCWVNFFDPEKAAETLGLPENEEVLMLMDLGYAAEGAGPLANHDSRKPLDETVTYL
;
A
#
# COMPACT_ATOMS: atom_id res chain seq x y z
N MET A 1 17.37 -8.28 2.29
CA MET A 1 17.12 -9.41 3.28
C MET A 1 16.74 -10.70 2.57
N GLU A 2 16.82 -11.86 3.27
CA GLU A 2 16.20 -13.07 2.75
C GLU A 2 14.68 -12.94 2.75
N PHE A 3 14.01 -13.42 1.71
CA PHE A 3 12.55 -13.24 1.54
C PHE A 3 11.72 -13.66 2.77
N LYS A 4 12.10 -14.77 3.42
CA LYS A 4 11.42 -15.25 4.64
C LYS A 4 11.52 -14.25 5.79
N GLU A 5 12.63 -13.53 5.89
CA GLU A 5 12.85 -12.51 6.92
C GLU A 5 12.02 -11.27 6.62
N VAL A 6 11.97 -10.82 5.36
CA VAL A 6 11.11 -9.70 4.93
C VAL A 6 9.66 -9.97 5.30
N VAL A 7 9.12 -11.13 4.92
CA VAL A 7 7.72 -11.49 5.20
C VAL A 7 7.45 -11.58 6.71
N LYS A 8 8.42 -12.07 7.50
CA LYS A 8 8.29 -12.21 8.95
C LYS A 8 8.39 -10.88 9.69
N ASN A 9 9.33 -10.03 9.29
CA ASN A 9 9.67 -8.82 10.04
C ASN A 9 8.76 -7.65 9.70
N ARG A 10 8.20 -7.59 8.48
CA ARG A 10 7.28 -6.54 8.06
C ARG A 10 6.12 -6.40 9.05
N TYR A 11 5.91 -5.19 9.55
CA TYR A 11 4.76 -4.85 10.39
C TYR A 11 4.13 -3.51 9.94
N SER A 12 2.91 -3.24 10.40
CA SER A 12 2.25 -1.94 10.18
C SER A 12 2.81 -0.93 11.17
N CYS A 13 3.73 -0.08 10.71
CA CYS A 13 4.30 1.00 11.51
C CYS A 13 3.24 2.09 11.74
N LYS A 14 2.98 2.43 12.99
CA LYS A 14 1.95 3.40 13.38
C LYS A 14 2.52 4.59 14.16
N ASN A 15 3.78 4.88 13.99
CA ASN A 15 4.43 6.09 14.46
C ASN A 15 5.74 6.28 13.70
N PHE A 16 5.84 7.36 12.94
CA PHE A 16 7.00 7.64 12.09
C PHE A 16 7.77 8.84 12.58
N LYS A 17 9.09 8.85 12.30
CA LYS A 17 9.94 10.04 12.38
C LYS A 17 9.58 11.02 11.26
N ALA A 18 9.99 12.27 11.43
CA ALA A 18 9.85 13.30 10.39
C ALA A 18 10.94 13.18 9.27
N ASP A 19 11.92 12.28 9.43
CA ASP A 19 13.00 12.09 8.47
C ASP A 19 12.43 11.63 7.12
N ALA A 20 12.79 12.35 6.06
CA ALA A 20 12.37 12.00 4.71
C ALA A 20 12.93 10.64 4.29
N VAL A 21 12.15 9.88 3.52
CA VAL A 21 12.64 8.67 2.85
C VAL A 21 13.44 9.09 1.63
N GLU A 22 14.62 8.51 1.46
CA GLU A 22 15.51 8.80 0.34
C GLU A 22 14.84 8.46 -1.00
N PRO A 23 14.99 9.30 -2.02
CA PRO A 23 14.38 9.10 -3.34
C PRO A 23 14.66 7.70 -3.94
N GLU A 24 15.90 7.23 -3.78
CA GLU A 24 16.35 5.94 -4.30
C GLU A 24 15.58 4.77 -3.69
N LYS A 25 15.23 4.85 -2.40
CA LYS A 25 14.43 3.83 -1.73
C LYS A 25 12.97 3.88 -2.20
N ILE A 26 12.41 5.07 -2.38
CA ILE A 26 11.06 5.22 -2.96
C ILE A 26 11.04 4.62 -4.38
N GLU A 27 12.05 4.91 -5.20
CA GLU A 27 12.18 4.34 -6.55
C GLU A 27 12.29 2.80 -6.51
N ALA A 28 13.07 2.22 -5.59
CA ALA A 28 13.18 0.77 -5.41
C ALA A 28 11.83 0.14 -5.03
N ILE A 29 11.08 0.77 -4.12
CA ILE A 29 9.74 0.32 -3.71
C ILE A 29 8.77 0.36 -4.90
N LEU A 30 8.75 1.45 -5.66
CA LEU A 30 7.91 1.61 -6.84
C LEU A 30 8.29 0.61 -7.95
N ALA A 31 9.59 0.37 -8.14
CA ALA A 31 10.10 -0.63 -9.10
C ALA A 31 9.64 -2.05 -8.75
N ALA A 32 9.61 -2.41 -7.47
CA ALA A 32 9.07 -3.70 -7.02
C ALA A 32 7.56 -3.83 -7.33
N GLY A 33 6.78 -2.78 -7.09
CA GLY A 33 5.37 -2.73 -7.47
C GLY A 33 5.16 -2.93 -8.98
N ARG A 34 6.00 -2.29 -9.80
CA ARG A 34 5.95 -2.44 -11.27
C ARG A 34 6.21 -3.86 -11.76
N LEU A 35 6.93 -4.68 -10.99
CA LEU A 35 7.20 -6.08 -11.33
C LEU A 35 6.09 -7.04 -10.90
N ALA A 36 5.08 -6.55 -10.20
CA ALA A 36 3.95 -7.36 -9.77
C ALA A 36 3.15 -7.89 -10.97
N PRO A 37 2.65 -9.14 -10.93
CA PRO A 37 1.74 -9.63 -11.96
C PRO A 37 0.38 -8.96 -11.86
N THR A 38 -0.22 -8.68 -13.02
CA THR A 38 -1.61 -8.24 -13.14
C THR A 38 -2.36 -9.11 -14.14
N ALA A 39 -3.68 -9.16 -14.06
CA ALA A 39 -4.50 -9.94 -14.98
C ALA A 39 -4.20 -9.52 -16.42
N LYS A 40 -3.84 -10.48 -17.29
CA LYS A 40 -3.43 -10.22 -18.69
C LYS A 40 -2.29 -9.20 -18.84
N ASN A 41 -1.57 -8.90 -17.76
CA ASN A 41 -0.55 -7.85 -17.73
C ASN A 41 -1.09 -6.46 -18.13
N LEU A 42 -2.31 -6.14 -17.70
CA LEU A 42 -2.98 -4.87 -18.03
C LEU A 42 -2.31 -3.68 -17.36
N GLN A 43 -1.66 -3.87 -16.20
CA GLN A 43 -0.89 -2.85 -15.49
C GLN A 43 -1.72 -1.58 -15.24
N GLU A 44 -2.95 -1.77 -14.79
CA GLU A 44 -3.93 -0.71 -14.55
C GLU A 44 -3.65 0.14 -13.29
N GLN A 45 -2.68 -0.26 -12.47
CA GLN A 45 -2.31 0.49 -11.27
C GLN A 45 -1.75 1.87 -11.61
N HIS A 46 -2.10 2.86 -10.80
CA HIS A 46 -1.49 4.17 -10.77
C HIS A 46 -1.09 4.53 -9.35
N ILE A 47 0.16 4.93 -9.15
CA ILE A 47 0.71 5.23 -7.83
C ILE A 47 1.06 6.71 -7.77
N TYR A 48 0.43 7.43 -6.83
CA TYR A 48 0.76 8.83 -6.56
C TYR A 48 1.67 8.92 -5.34
N VAL A 49 2.81 9.58 -5.48
CA VAL A 49 3.76 9.79 -4.39
C VAL A 49 3.48 11.16 -3.76
N VAL A 50 3.02 11.16 -2.53
CA VAL A 50 2.67 12.36 -1.76
C VAL A 50 3.75 12.62 -0.72
N GLN A 51 4.46 13.77 -0.85
CA GLN A 51 5.54 14.19 0.06
C GLN A 51 5.48 15.68 0.41
N SER A 52 4.74 16.50 -0.36
CA SER A 52 4.64 17.92 -0.05
C SER A 52 3.73 18.15 1.18
N GLU A 53 4.10 19.12 2.01
CA GLU A 53 3.32 19.49 3.20
C GLU A 53 1.86 19.78 2.88
N GLU A 54 1.59 20.48 1.75
CA GLU A 54 0.23 20.78 1.29
C GLU A 54 -0.58 19.51 1.03
N MET A 55 0.01 18.55 0.30
CA MET A 55 -0.71 17.32 -0.04
C MET A 55 -0.82 16.37 1.16
N LEU A 56 0.20 16.31 2.02
CA LEU A 56 0.12 15.56 3.28
C LEU A 56 -0.98 16.10 4.21
N ALA A 57 -1.18 17.43 4.25
CA ALA A 57 -2.30 18.03 4.99
C ALA A 57 -3.68 17.61 4.42
N LYS A 58 -3.79 17.40 3.10
CA LYS A 58 -5.01 16.83 2.50
C LYS A 58 -5.22 15.37 2.92
N ILE A 59 -4.15 14.57 3.00
CA ILE A 59 -4.24 13.20 3.56
C ILE A 59 -4.70 13.23 5.02
N ASP A 60 -4.15 14.13 5.85
CA ASP A 60 -4.57 14.28 7.25
C ASP A 60 -6.04 14.67 7.42
N ALA A 61 -6.61 15.39 6.44
CA ALA A 61 -8.04 15.71 6.43
C ALA A 61 -8.93 14.51 6.03
N LEU A 62 -8.37 13.51 5.35
CA LEU A 62 -9.09 12.31 4.91
C LEU A 62 -9.05 11.19 5.98
N THR A 63 -7.97 11.09 6.73
CA THR A 63 -7.75 10.00 7.70
C THR A 63 -6.85 10.43 8.86
N PRO A 64 -7.13 9.97 10.10
CA PRO A 64 -6.20 10.14 11.22
C PRO A 64 -5.03 9.14 11.19
N CYS A 65 -4.96 8.26 10.17
CA CYS A 65 -4.09 7.09 10.17
C CYS A 65 -2.79 7.27 9.37
N ARG A 66 -2.38 8.51 9.06
CA ARG A 66 -1.05 8.77 8.44
C ARG A 66 0.11 8.59 9.45
N TYR A 67 -0.16 8.63 10.75
CA TYR A 67 0.82 8.37 11.81
C TYR A 67 2.12 9.19 11.70
N HIS A 68 2.04 10.42 11.18
CA HIS A 68 3.17 11.34 10.91
C HIS A 68 4.12 10.89 9.78
N ALA A 69 3.73 9.90 8.95
CA ALA A 69 4.55 9.45 7.83
C ALA A 69 4.96 10.62 6.92
N PRO A 70 6.25 10.77 6.59
CA PRO A 70 6.74 11.84 5.72
C PRO A 70 6.41 11.62 4.24
N ALA A 71 6.02 10.41 3.87
CA ALA A 71 5.57 10.09 2.52
C ALA A 71 4.37 9.16 2.57
N VAL A 72 3.46 9.31 1.59
CA VAL A 72 2.30 8.45 1.39
C VAL A 72 2.21 8.08 -0.09
N LEU A 73 2.11 6.78 -0.39
CA LEU A 73 1.73 6.32 -1.72
C LEU A 73 0.21 6.15 -1.76
N VAL A 74 -0.46 6.86 -2.67
CA VAL A 74 -1.87 6.62 -2.98
C VAL A 74 -1.91 5.56 -4.08
N VAL A 75 -2.43 4.40 -3.76
CA VAL A 75 -2.55 3.29 -4.71
C VAL A 75 -3.94 3.33 -5.33
N ALA A 76 -3.99 3.57 -6.62
CA ALA A 76 -5.22 3.61 -7.43
C ALA A 76 -5.11 2.68 -8.63
N PHE A 77 -6.20 2.46 -9.33
CA PHE A 77 -6.26 1.72 -10.58
C PHE A 77 -7.29 2.30 -11.54
N ASP A 78 -7.04 2.16 -12.84
CA ASP A 78 -7.96 2.55 -13.90
C ASP A 78 -9.09 1.54 -14.06
N LYS A 79 -10.31 1.91 -13.65
CA LYS A 79 -11.54 1.09 -13.75
C LYS A 79 -11.88 0.69 -15.18
N ASN A 80 -11.38 1.42 -16.18
CA ASN A 80 -11.65 1.15 -17.58
C ASN A 80 -10.68 0.14 -18.21
N ASN A 81 -9.57 -0.19 -17.51
CA ASN A 81 -8.52 -1.09 -18.00
C ASN A 81 -8.40 -2.37 -17.17
N VAL A 82 -9.47 -2.85 -16.59
CA VAL A 82 -9.49 -4.06 -15.74
C VAL A 82 -9.92 -5.32 -16.51
N PHE A 83 -9.47 -6.48 -16.07
CA PHE A 83 -9.98 -7.75 -16.57
C PHE A 83 -11.32 -8.08 -15.92
N THR A 84 -12.36 -8.23 -16.74
CA THR A 84 -13.66 -8.69 -16.27
C THR A 84 -13.73 -10.21 -16.26
N TYR A 85 -14.06 -10.80 -15.12
CA TYR A 85 -14.21 -12.24 -14.97
C TYR A 85 -15.37 -12.80 -15.81
N PRO A 86 -15.27 -14.06 -16.29
CA PRO A 86 -16.39 -14.73 -16.92
C PRO A 86 -17.64 -14.68 -16.02
N GLY A 87 -18.76 -14.24 -16.62
CA GLY A 87 -20.01 -13.99 -15.88
C GLY A 87 -20.21 -12.53 -15.43
N GLY A 88 -19.23 -11.63 -15.61
CA GLY A 88 -19.37 -10.18 -15.48
C GLY A 88 -19.68 -9.64 -14.07
N LYS A 89 -19.48 -10.46 -13.01
CA LYS A 89 -19.86 -10.07 -11.64
C LYS A 89 -18.75 -9.38 -10.85
N ARG A 90 -17.52 -9.46 -11.31
CA ARG A 90 -16.36 -8.81 -10.71
C ARG A 90 -15.28 -8.58 -11.75
N ASP A 91 -14.32 -7.74 -11.42
CA ASP A 91 -13.12 -7.45 -12.20
C ASP A 91 -11.84 -7.65 -11.36
N SER A 92 -10.69 -7.44 -11.97
CA SER A 92 -9.38 -7.63 -11.34
C SER A 92 -8.83 -6.38 -10.65
N GLY A 93 -9.44 -5.22 -10.75
CA GLY A 93 -8.83 -3.96 -10.33
C GLY A 93 -8.34 -3.97 -8.89
N VAL A 94 -9.20 -4.33 -7.95
CA VAL A 94 -8.83 -4.45 -6.52
C VAL A 94 -7.79 -5.56 -6.30
N GLU A 95 -7.91 -6.70 -6.99
CA GLU A 95 -6.95 -7.82 -6.85
C GLU A 95 -5.56 -7.41 -7.33
N ASP A 96 -5.47 -6.89 -8.54
CA ASP A 96 -4.20 -6.50 -9.18
C ASP A 96 -3.52 -5.35 -8.41
N ALA A 97 -4.27 -4.32 -8.04
CA ALA A 97 -3.74 -3.22 -7.23
C ALA A 97 -3.28 -3.70 -5.83
N THR A 98 -3.96 -4.69 -5.23
CA THR A 98 -3.53 -5.32 -3.97
C THR A 98 -2.22 -6.10 -4.12
N ILE A 99 -2.03 -6.82 -5.23
CA ILE A 99 -0.79 -7.53 -5.51
C ILE A 99 0.36 -6.53 -5.66
N VAL A 100 0.15 -5.45 -6.42
CA VAL A 100 1.14 -4.36 -6.58
C VAL A 100 1.49 -3.74 -5.22
N ALA A 101 0.50 -3.36 -4.41
CA ALA A 101 0.71 -2.79 -3.08
C ALA A 101 1.46 -3.75 -2.15
N THR A 102 1.18 -5.06 -2.24
CA THR A 102 1.87 -6.08 -1.46
C THR A 102 3.36 -6.17 -1.82
N HIS A 103 3.69 -6.11 -3.12
CA HIS A 103 5.10 -6.07 -3.56
C HIS A 103 5.82 -4.83 -3.02
N MET A 104 5.17 -3.66 -3.07
CA MET A 104 5.74 -2.43 -2.54
C MET A 104 5.96 -2.47 -1.03
N ILE A 105 5.01 -3.01 -0.24
CA ILE A 105 5.17 -3.16 1.22
C ILE A 105 6.34 -4.07 1.58
N LEU A 106 6.51 -5.18 0.85
CA LEU A 106 7.63 -6.09 1.09
C LEU A 106 8.97 -5.45 0.69
N ALA A 107 8.99 -4.72 -0.41
CA ALA A 107 10.18 -3.97 -0.82
C ALA A 107 10.53 -2.86 0.18
N ALA A 108 9.54 -2.17 0.76
CA ALA A 108 9.78 -1.18 1.81
C ALA A 108 10.51 -1.80 3.01
N GLU A 109 10.08 -2.98 3.46
CA GLU A 109 10.76 -3.71 4.53
C GLU A 109 12.19 -4.09 4.14
N ASP A 110 12.42 -4.57 2.91
CA ASP A 110 13.77 -4.92 2.42
C ASP A 110 14.71 -3.71 2.35
N GLU A 111 14.18 -2.53 2.03
CA GLU A 111 14.89 -1.24 2.03
C GLU A 111 15.05 -0.63 3.43
N GLY A 112 14.53 -1.27 4.48
CA GLY A 112 14.54 -0.76 5.85
C GLY A 112 13.63 0.45 6.06
N VAL A 113 12.59 0.59 5.23
CA VAL A 113 11.55 1.63 5.32
C VAL A 113 10.30 1.03 5.95
N GLY A 114 9.85 1.61 7.05
CA GLY A 114 8.59 1.24 7.68
C GLY A 114 7.40 1.60 6.79
N SER A 115 6.37 0.76 6.83
CA SER A 115 5.14 1.00 6.06
C SER A 115 3.89 0.73 6.88
N CYS A 116 2.76 1.35 6.48
CA CYS A 116 1.44 1.01 7.01
C CYS A 116 0.40 1.02 5.89
N TRP A 117 -0.36 -0.07 5.77
CA TRP A 117 -1.55 -0.13 4.90
C TRP A 117 -2.71 0.56 5.59
N VAL A 118 -3.27 1.60 4.97
CA VAL A 118 -4.38 2.40 5.52
C VAL A 118 -5.59 2.30 4.61
N ASN A 119 -6.70 1.81 5.20
CA ASN A 119 -8.03 1.75 4.55
C ASN A 119 -9.09 2.58 5.31
N PHE A 120 -8.71 3.26 6.39
CA PHE A 120 -9.65 4.06 7.18
C PHE A 120 -9.82 5.46 6.58
N PHE A 121 -10.43 5.53 5.40
CA PHE A 121 -10.80 6.76 4.69
C PHE A 121 -11.91 6.44 3.67
N ASP A 122 -12.53 7.49 3.11
CA ASP A 122 -13.48 7.38 2.02
C ASP A 122 -12.75 7.47 0.67
N PRO A 123 -12.72 6.39 -0.16
CA PRO A 123 -11.98 6.37 -1.43
C PRO A 123 -12.46 7.41 -2.46
N GLU A 124 -13.78 7.64 -2.56
CA GLU A 124 -14.34 8.63 -3.48
C GLU A 124 -13.92 10.05 -3.08
N LYS A 125 -14.05 10.36 -1.78
CA LYS A 125 -13.60 11.63 -1.23
C LYS A 125 -12.09 11.83 -1.37
N ALA A 126 -11.29 10.76 -1.27
CA ALA A 126 -9.85 10.81 -1.47
C ALA A 126 -9.52 11.17 -2.92
N ALA A 127 -10.16 10.52 -3.89
CA ALA A 127 -9.99 10.82 -5.31
C ALA A 127 -10.32 12.29 -5.63
N GLU A 128 -11.47 12.80 -5.14
CA GLU A 128 -11.86 14.19 -5.30
C GLU A 128 -10.87 15.17 -4.66
N THR A 129 -10.49 14.94 -3.39
CA THR A 129 -9.60 15.81 -2.61
C THR A 129 -8.20 15.91 -3.23
N LEU A 130 -7.71 14.80 -3.78
CA LEU A 130 -6.40 14.71 -4.40
C LEU A 130 -6.42 15.08 -5.91
N GLY A 131 -7.61 15.23 -6.51
CA GLY A 131 -7.78 15.60 -7.90
C GLY A 131 -7.42 14.48 -8.88
N LEU A 132 -7.73 13.23 -8.52
CA LEU A 132 -7.48 12.09 -9.39
C LEU A 132 -8.47 12.07 -10.58
N PRO A 133 -8.10 11.42 -11.71
CA PRO A 133 -9.01 11.21 -12.84
C PRO A 133 -10.28 10.42 -12.44
N GLU A 134 -11.41 10.73 -13.05
CA GLU A 134 -12.71 10.08 -12.76
C GLU A 134 -12.73 8.57 -13.02
N ASN A 135 -11.86 8.09 -13.92
CA ASN A 135 -11.71 6.67 -14.23
C ASN A 135 -10.84 5.92 -13.23
N GLU A 136 -10.23 6.59 -12.26
CA GLU A 136 -9.41 5.94 -11.24
C GLU A 136 -10.19 5.72 -9.94
N GLU A 137 -9.94 4.57 -9.33
CA GLU A 137 -10.44 4.20 -8.00
C GLU A 137 -9.27 4.05 -7.03
N VAL A 138 -9.38 4.68 -5.86
CA VAL A 138 -8.36 4.57 -4.81
C VAL A 138 -8.57 3.29 -4.03
N LEU A 139 -7.56 2.40 -4.05
CA LEU A 139 -7.58 1.17 -3.25
C LEU A 139 -7.20 1.45 -1.79
N MET A 140 -6.07 2.11 -1.57
CA MET A 140 -5.50 2.29 -0.24
C MET A 140 -4.47 3.43 -0.21
N LEU A 141 -4.13 3.87 1.00
CA LEU A 141 -2.97 4.72 1.24
C LEU A 141 -1.87 3.87 1.90
N MET A 142 -0.64 4.04 1.45
CA MET A 142 0.54 3.38 2.03
C MET A 142 1.44 4.42 2.65
N ASP A 143 1.43 4.48 3.97
CA ASP A 143 2.38 5.32 4.70
C ASP A 143 3.79 4.74 4.56
N LEU A 144 4.76 5.61 4.36
CA LEU A 144 6.20 5.27 4.29
C LEU A 144 7.00 6.21 5.16
N GLY A 145 8.00 5.67 5.86
CA GLY A 145 8.90 6.44 6.71
C GLY A 145 9.75 5.56 7.63
N TYR A 146 10.50 6.18 8.50
CA TYR A 146 11.29 5.47 9.51
C TYR A 146 10.53 5.42 10.84
N ALA A 147 10.54 4.25 11.48
CA ALA A 147 9.88 4.07 12.76
C ALA A 147 10.44 5.04 13.83
N ALA A 148 9.55 5.74 14.54
CA ALA A 148 9.93 6.58 15.68
C ALA A 148 10.40 5.72 16.87
N GLU A 149 11.07 6.35 17.83
CA GLU A 149 11.49 5.67 19.05
C GLU A 149 10.27 5.06 19.77
N GLY A 150 10.39 3.79 20.15
CA GLY A 150 9.31 3.02 20.78
C GLY A 150 8.23 2.53 19.83
N ALA A 151 8.27 2.87 18.53
CA ALA A 151 7.39 2.25 17.55
C ALA A 151 7.79 0.80 17.29
N GLY A 152 6.80 -0.08 17.14
CA GLY A 152 7.01 -1.49 16.88
C GLY A 152 5.72 -2.20 16.49
N PRO A 153 5.78 -3.50 16.24
CA PRO A 153 4.60 -4.29 15.92
C PRO A 153 3.57 -4.27 17.06
N LEU A 154 2.30 -4.29 16.71
CA LEU A 154 1.22 -4.41 17.69
C LEU A 154 1.25 -5.77 18.38
N ALA A 155 0.68 -5.87 19.58
CA ALA A 155 0.68 -7.10 20.39
C ALA A 155 0.09 -8.33 19.67
N ASN A 156 -0.81 -8.12 18.70
CA ASN A 156 -1.41 -9.18 17.90
C ASN A 156 -0.68 -9.46 16.58
N HIS A 157 0.49 -8.84 16.35
CA HIS A 157 1.23 -8.97 15.09
C HIS A 157 1.53 -10.42 14.73
N ASP A 158 1.95 -11.22 15.70
CA ASP A 158 2.31 -12.63 15.50
C ASP A 158 1.12 -13.59 15.63
N SER A 159 -0.08 -13.07 15.90
CA SER A 159 -1.28 -13.90 15.98
C SER A 159 -1.67 -14.40 14.58
N ARG A 160 -1.71 -15.70 14.39
CA ARG A 160 -2.11 -16.35 13.14
C ARG A 160 -3.02 -17.53 13.45
N LYS A 161 -4.00 -17.74 12.60
CA LYS A 161 -4.78 -18.98 12.62
C LYS A 161 -3.89 -20.15 12.25
N PRO A 162 -4.11 -21.36 12.82
CA PRO A 162 -3.48 -22.58 12.35
C PRO A 162 -3.74 -22.80 10.86
N LEU A 163 -2.83 -23.49 10.18
CA LEU A 163 -2.96 -23.73 8.74
C LEU A 163 -4.20 -24.58 8.38
N ASP A 164 -4.60 -25.50 9.24
CA ASP A 164 -5.77 -26.38 9.07
C ASP A 164 -7.12 -25.61 9.12
N GLU A 165 -7.14 -24.40 9.70
CA GLU A 165 -8.32 -23.52 9.62
C GLU A 165 -8.41 -22.74 8.29
N THR A 166 -7.31 -22.63 7.54
CA THR A 166 -7.21 -21.77 6.35
C THR A 166 -6.84 -22.53 5.09
N VAL A 167 -6.43 -23.80 5.21
CA VAL A 167 -6.00 -24.66 4.11
C VAL A 167 -6.74 -25.98 4.14
N THR A 168 -7.30 -26.38 3.02
CA THR A 168 -7.93 -27.71 2.84
C THR A 168 -7.27 -28.41 1.66
N TYR A 169 -6.82 -29.64 1.86
CA TYR A 169 -6.34 -30.52 0.78
C TYR A 169 -7.51 -31.30 0.22
N LEU A 170 -7.73 -31.23 -1.11
CA LEU A 170 -8.82 -31.90 -1.85
C LEU A 170 -8.26 -33.05 -2.68
#